data_550e78488ff69e17a015af7af98b757a
#
_entry.id   550e78488ff69e17a015af7af98b757a
#
_cell.length_a   1.000
_cell.length_b   1.000
_cell.length_c   1.000
_cell.angle_alpha   90.00
_cell.angle_beta   90.00
_cell.angle_gamma   90.00
#
_symmetry.space_group_name_H-M   'P 1'
#
loop_
_entity.id
_entity.type
_entity.pdbx_description
1 polymer ?
#
loop_
_entity_poly.entity_id
_entity_poly.type
_entity_poly.pdbx_seq_one_letter_code
_entity_poly.pdbx_strand_id
1 'polypeptide(L)'
;MSVVKSPFAHDTEMALLGTAALVNTAGRAGERLGDIAELDRFAEQWRWTGSRRYDAPELDSVRSLRPVLRRFWEADADAIVKQVNAILREARALPQLVRHDGWDWHMHATSPETPLVDRMAVEAAMAMIDVVRQGELHRLQVCEAEDCGDVLVDLSRNSSRRYCSTTCANRVNMAAFRRRHNLG
;
A
#
# COMPACT_ATOMS: atom_id res chain seq x y z
N MET A 1 -10.37 26.38 -10.50
CA MET A 1 -10.52 24.92 -10.44
C MET A 1 -10.16 24.50 -9.03
N SER A 2 -11.11 24.02 -8.24
CA SER A 2 -10.86 23.58 -6.87
C SER A 2 -10.05 22.28 -6.94
N VAL A 3 -8.79 22.31 -6.49
CA VAL A 3 -7.97 21.11 -6.35
C VAL A 3 -8.70 20.23 -5.35
N VAL A 4 -9.14 19.06 -5.79
CA VAL A 4 -9.75 18.06 -4.91
C VAL A 4 -8.67 17.65 -3.92
N LYS A 5 -8.76 18.14 -2.68
CA LYS A 5 -7.80 17.81 -1.64
C LYS A 5 -8.13 16.42 -1.14
N SER A 6 -7.16 15.52 -1.25
CA SER A 6 -7.23 14.21 -0.61
C SER A 6 -7.51 14.33 0.89
N PRO A 7 -8.14 13.35 1.52
CA PRO A 7 -8.35 13.34 2.96
C PRO A 7 -7.03 13.21 3.75
N PHE A 8 -5.95 12.75 3.12
CA PHE A 8 -4.67 12.48 3.76
C PHE A 8 -3.59 13.47 3.36
N ALA A 9 -2.56 13.60 4.19
CA ALA A 9 -1.31 14.24 3.84
C ALA A 9 -0.60 13.45 2.72
N HIS A 10 0.26 14.13 1.95
CA HIS A 10 0.89 13.53 0.78
C HIS A 10 1.78 12.30 1.12
N ASP A 11 2.50 12.36 2.22
CA ASP A 11 3.31 11.23 2.72
C ASP A 11 2.44 10.03 3.11
N THR A 12 1.33 10.25 3.80
CA THR A 12 0.33 9.22 4.12
C THR A 12 -0.23 8.58 2.84
N GLU A 13 -0.58 9.38 1.83
CA GLU A 13 -1.07 8.86 0.53
C GLU A 13 -0.03 7.96 -0.14
N MET A 14 1.21 8.43 -0.22
CA MET A 14 2.29 7.68 -0.86
C MET A 14 2.58 6.38 -0.12
N ALA A 15 2.58 6.39 1.21
CA ALA A 15 2.76 5.19 2.03
C ALA A 15 1.62 4.19 1.83
N LEU A 16 0.36 4.63 1.78
CA LEU A 16 -0.80 3.78 1.52
C LEU A 16 -0.76 3.15 0.12
N LEU A 17 -0.46 3.96 -0.90
CA LEU A 17 -0.38 3.48 -2.29
C LEU A 17 0.81 2.53 -2.48
N GLY A 18 1.96 2.83 -1.90
CA GLY A 18 3.14 1.97 -1.91
C GLY A 18 2.88 0.63 -1.19
N THR A 19 2.17 0.68 -0.05
CA THR A 19 1.75 -0.51 0.68
C THR A 19 0.82 -1.39 -0.16
N ALA A 20 -0.21 -0.80 -0.79
CA ALA A 20 -1.10 -1.53 -1.69
C ALA A 20 -0.34 -2.13 -2.88
N ALA A 21 0.58 -1.36 -3.48
CA ALA A 21 1.41 -1.83 -4.57
C ALA A 21 2.30 -3.01 -4.14
N LEU A 22 2.91 -2.95 -2.94
CA LEU A 22 3.72 -4.04 -2.39
C LEU A 22 2.89 -5.31 -2.19
N VAL A 23 1.74 -5.22 -1.55
CA VAL A 23 0.81 -6.34 -1.38
C VAL A 23 0.46 -6.97 -2.72
N ASN A 24 0.17 -6.14 -3.72
CA ASN A 24 -0.24 -6.60 -5.05
C ASN A 24 0.91 -7.18 -5.89
N THR A 25 2.17 -7.10 -5.44
CA THR A 25 3.28 -7.78 -6.15
C THR A 25 3.14 -9.30 -6.13
N ALA A 26 2.38 -9.87 -5.19
CA ALA A 26 1.97 -11.28 -5.16
C ALA A 26 0.51 -11.46 -5.64
N GLY A 27 0.05 -10.64 -6.58
CA GLY A 27 -1.33 -10.67 -7.06
C GLY A 27 -1.59 -11.70 -8.15
N ARG A 28 -2.73 -11.55 -8.83
CA ARG A 28 -3.18 -12.44 -9.91
C ARG A 28 -2.16 -12.65 -11.04
N ALA A 29 -1.35 -11.64 -11.34
CA ALA A 29 -0.33 -11.71 -12.39
C ALA A 29 0.89 -12.59 -12.02
N GLY A 30 0.89 -13.18 -10.84
CA GLY A 30 2.00 -13.94 -10.28
C GLY A 30 2.95 -13.08 -9.45
N GLU A 31 4.13 -13.63 -9.16
CA GLU A 31 5.18 -12.95 -8.40
C GLU A 31 5.85 -11.86 -9.26
N ARG A 32 5.83 -10.60 -8.77
CA ARG A 32 6.45 -9.44 -9.43
C ARG A 32 7.69 -8.91 -8.71
N LEU A 33 8.04 -9.51 -7.59
CA LEU A 33 9.33 -9.32 -6.94
C LEU A 33 10.12 -10.63 -7.07
N GLY A 34 10.41 -11.07 -8.31
CA GLY A 34 11.06 -12.34 -8.61
C GLY A 34 12.55 -12.35 -8.26
N ASP A 35 13.19 -11.19 -8.26
CA ASP A 35 14.61 -11.03 -7.97
C ASP A 35 14.94 -9.70 -7.26
N ILE A 36 16.21 -9.52 -6.92
CA ILE A 36 16.71 -8.33 -6.23
C ILE A 36 16.58 -7.07 -7.11
N ALA A 37 16.76 -7.19 -8.42
CA ALA A 37 16.66 -6.06 -9.33
C ALA A 37 15.20 -5.55 -9.45
N GLU A 38 14.22 -6.45 -9.35
CA GLU A 38 12.80 -6.07 -9.29
C GLU A 38 12.46 -5.39 -7.96
N LEU A 39 13.00 -5.88 -6.85
CA LEU A 39 12.86 -5.20 -5.56
C LEU A 39 13.51 -3.81 -5.59
N ASP A 40 14.66 -3.67 -6.24
CA ASP A 40 15.35 -2.39 -6.37
C ASP A 40 14.52 -1.37 -7.15
N ARG A 41 14.03 -1.76 -8.34
CA ARG A 41 13.12 -0.93 -9.13
C ARG A 41 11.84 -0.55 -8.35
N PHE A 42 11.30 -1.48 -7.58
CA PHE A 42 10.13 -1.22 -6.75
C PHE A 42 10.44 -0.20 -5.65
N ALA A 43 11.56 -0.36 -4.95
CA ALA A 43 11.98 0.58 -3.91
C ALA A 43 12.24 1.99 -4.48
N GLU A 44 12.89 2.10 -5.64
CA GLU A 44 13.09 3.37 -6.34
C GLU A 44 11.77 4.02 -6.76
N GLN A 45 10.87 3.27 -7.37
CA GLN A 45 9.55 3.74 -7.81
C GLN A 45 8.76 4.37 -6.67
N TRP A 46 8.80 3.75 -5.49
CA TRP A 46 8.06 4.19 -4.32
C TRP A 46 8.91 5.05 -3.36
N ARG A 47 10.13 5.41 -3.78
CA ARG A 47 11.04 6.29 -3.04
C ARG A 47 11.37 5.82 -1.63
N TRP A 48 11.45 4.50 -1.42
CA TRP A 48 12.00 3.97 -0.19
C TRP A 48 13.51 4.15 -0.16
N THR A 49 13.94 5.28 0.41
CA THR A 49 15.35 5.65 0.58
C THR A 49 15.97 4.98 1.79
N GLY A 50 17.29 5.08 1.96
CA GLY A 50 18.04 4.55 3.07
C GLY A 50 18.80 3.26 2.72
N SER A 51 19.37 2.63 3.75
CA SER A 51 20.26 1.46 3.60
C SER A 51 19.56 0.26 2.97
N ARG A 52 20.29 -0.43 2.08
CA ARG A 52 19.86 -1.65 1.38
C ARG A 52 20.95 -2.71 1.47
N ARG A 53 20.55 -3.96 1.58
CA ARG A 53 21.48 -5.11 1.59
C ARG A 53 21.71 -5.68 0.20
N TYR A 54 20.76 -5.53 -0.71
CA TYR A 54 20.80 -6.08 -2.08
C TYR A 54 21.06 -7.58 -2.12
N ASP A 55 20.47 -8.33 -1.20
CA ASP A 55 20.65 -9.78 -1.05
C ASP A 55 19.30 -10.54 -1.00
N ALA A 56 19.37 -11.86 -1.17
CA ALA A 56 18.19 -12.72 -1.14
C ALA A 56 17.42 -12.65 0.20
N PRO A 57 18.08 -12.62 1.38
CA PRO A 57 17.38 -12.43 2.66
C PRO A 57 16.57 -11.12 2.73
N GLU A 58 17.04 -10.01 2.16
CA GLU A 58 16.26 -8.76 2.09
C GLU A 58 15.01 -8.95 1.23
N LEU A 59 15.15 -9.54 0.05
CA LEU A 59 14.03 -9.84 -0.84
C LEU A 59 12.99 -10.74 -0.16
N ASP A 60 13.42 -11.81 0.49
CA ASP A 60 12.54 -12.76 1.17
C ASP A 60 11.82 -12.11 2.36
N SER A 61 12.50 -11.22 3.10
CA SER A 61 11.92 -10.46 4.19
C SER A 61 10.80 -9.52 3.67
N VAL A 62 11.04 -8.82 2.56
CA VAL A 62 10.03 -7.94 1.95
C VAL A 62 8.85 -8.75 1.40
N ARG A 63 9.10 -9.91 0.78
CA ARG A 63 8.02 -10.82 0.35
C ARG A 63 7.17 -11.29 1.53
N SER A 64 7.80 -11.62 2.66
CA SER A 64 7.14 -12.09 3.88
C SER A 64 6.31 -11.01 4.57
N LEU A 65 6.60 -9.73 4.34
CA LEU A 65 5.82 -8.61 4.85
C LEU A 65 4.45 -8.49 4.17
N ARG A 66 4.31 -8.89 2.91
CA ARG A 66 3.08 -8.73 2.12
C ARG A 66 1.81 -9.29 2.78
N PRO A 67 1.77 -10.55 3.25
CA PRO A 67 0.59 -11.07 3.93
C PRO A 67 0.31 -10.35 5.26
N VAL A 68 1.32 -9.82 5.93
CA VAL A 68 1.13 -9.02 7.15
C VAL A 68 0.42 -7.72 6.82
N LEU A 69 0.88 -6.99 5.80
CA LEU A 69 0.28 -5.72 5.37
C LEU A 69 -1.10 -5.91 4.75
N ARG A 70 -1.34 -7.01 4.04
CA ARG A 70 -2.64 -7.33 3.45
C ARG A 70 -3.77 -7.34 4.47
N ARG A 71 -3.49 -7.70 5.73
CA ARG A 71 -4.48 -7.69 6.81
C ARG A 71 -5.11 -6.31 7.05
N PHE A 72 -4.47 -5.21 6.65
CA PHE A 72 -5.08 -3.88 6.73
C PHE A 72 -6.34 -3.73 5.87
N TRP A 73 -6.49 -4.57 4.84
CA TRP A 73 -7.67 -4.61 3.96
C TRP A 73 -8.71 -5.66 4.36
N GLU A 74 -8.36 -6.56 5.26
CA GLU A 74 -9.18 -7.74 5.57
C GLU A 74 -9.67 -7.78 7.02
N ALA A 75 -9.07 -7.00 7.91
CA ALA A 75 -9.35 -7.02 9.32
C ALA A 75 -10.30 -5.87 9.74
N ASP A 76 -10.93 -6.03 10.90
CA ASP A 76 -11.67 -4.95 11.55
C ASP A 76 -10.73 -3.90 12.17
N ALA A 77 -11.31 -2.78 12.60
CA ALA A 77 -10.55 -1.65 13.16
C ALA A 77 -9.72 -2.04 14.38
N ASP A 78 -10.26 -2.88 15.26
CA ASP A 78 -9.56 -3.29 16.49
C ASP A 78 -8.35 -4.17 16.18
N ALA A 79 -8.49 -5.08 15.24
CA ALA A 79 -7.38 -5.93 14.78
C ALA A 79 -6.31 -5.11 14.06
N ILE A 80 -6.69 -4.13 13.24
CA ILE A 80 -5.78 -3.19 12.58
C ILE A 80 -5.01 -2.39 13.64
N VAL A 81 -5.68 -1.81 14.62
CA VAL A 81 -5.01 -1.04 15.69
C VAL A 81 -4.02 -1.90 16.47
N LYS A 82 -4.38 -3.14 16.81
CA LYS A 82 -3.47 -4.08 17.47
C LYS A 82 -2.21 -4.35 16.61
N GLN A 83 -2.40 -4.57 15.32
CA GLN A 83 -1.31 -4.83 14.38
C GLN A 83 -0.41 -3.60 14.20
N VAL A 84 -0.98 -2.41 14.00
CA VAL A 84 -0.24 -1.14 13.91
C VAL A 84 0.62 -0.94 15.14
N ASN A 85 0.02 -1.06 16.33
CA ASN A 85 0.74 -0.90 17.60
C ASN A 85 1.84 -1.95 17.81
N ALA A 86 1.66 -3.18 17.32
CA ALA A 86 2.68 -4.22 17.36
C ALA A 86 3.88 -3.84 16.47
N ILE A 87 3.64 -3.49 15.21
CA ILE A 87 4.69 -3.09 14.25
C ILE A 87 5.50 -1.93 14.83
N LEU A 88 4.85 -0.87 15.30
CA LEU A 88 5.53 0.32 15.83
C LEU A 88 6.38 0.01 17.07
N ARG A 89 5.88 -0.85 17.96
CA ARG A 89 6.59 -1.25 19.18
C ARG A 89 7.80 -2.12 18.87
N GLU A 90 7.64 -3.12 18.01
CA GLU A 90 8.72 -4.04 17.61
C GLU A 90 9.86 -3.31 16.91
N ALA A 91 9.53 -2.38 16.03
CA ALA A 91 10.49 -1.53 15.35
C ALA A 91 11.07 -0.41 16.25
N ARG A 92 10.55 -0.23 17.47
CA ARG A 92 10.89 0.92 18.34
C ARG A 92 10.76 2.26 17.60
N ALA A 93 9.68 2.39 16.83
CA ALA A 93 9.42 3.55 16.00
C ALA A 93 9.40 4.84 16.82
N LEU A 94 10.17 5.84 16.37
CA LEU A 94 10.26 7.16 16.99
C LEU A 94 9.88 8.23 15.96
N PRO A 95 8.60 8.60 15.84
CA PRO A 95 8.16 9.57 14.86
C PRO A 95 8.86 10.93 15.00
N GLN A 96 9.43 11.40 13.90
CA GLN A 96 10.11 12.69 13.79
C GLN A 96 9.66 13.40 12.52
N LEU A 97 9.52 14.71 12.60
CA LEU A 97 9.22 15.56 11.46
C LEU A 97 10.53 15.90 10.75
N VAL A 98 10.62 15.57 9.48
CA VAL A 98 11.82 15.78 8.65
C VAL A 98 11.49 16.49 7.34
N ARG A 99 12.51 17.02 6.67
CA ARG A 99 12.39 17.60 5.32
C ARG A 99 13.68 17.34 4.55
N HIS A 100 13.57 16.56 3.47
CA HIS A 100 14.71 16.21 2.59
C HIS A 100 14.21 15.80 1.19
N ASP A 101 15.13 15.62 0.24
CA ASP A 101 14.90 15.12 -1.13
C ASP A 101 13.78 15.85 -1.91
N GLY A 102 13.61 17.16 -1.64
CA GLY A 102 12.58 17.98 -2.29
C GLY A 102 11.15 17.77 -1.76
N TRP A 103 10.99 16.96 -0.72
CA TRP A 103 9.73 16.84 0.01
C TRP A 103 9.56 17.97 1.02
N ASP A 104 8.32 18.38 1.26
CA ASP A 104 7.97 19.25 2.38
C ASP A 104 8.01 18.47 3.71
N TRP A 105 7.65 19.09 4.81
CA TRP A 105 7.62 18.45 6.12
C TRP A 105 6.79 17.16 6.09
N HIS A 106 7.43 16.05 6.41
CA HIS A 106 6.82 14.72 6.47
C HIS A 106 7.40 13.91 7.64
N MET A 107 6.77 12.79 7.99
CA MET A 107 7.18 12.01 9.15
C MET A 107 8.02 10.80 8.75
N HIS A 108 9.16 10.65 9.43
CA HIS A 108 9.88 9.38 9.52
C HIS A 108 9.83 8.86 10.96
N ALA A 109 9.79 7.55 11.12
CA ALA A 109 9.76 6.94 12.44
C ALA A 109 10.86 5.89 12.65
N THR A 110 11.74 5.73 11.66
CA THR A 110 12.90 4.83 11.67
C THR A 110 14.14 5.54 11.14
N SER A 111 15.31 5.07 11.57
CA SER A 111 16.59 5.50 11.00
C SER A 111 16.75 5.01 9.55
N PRO A 112 17.49 5.73 8.68
CA PRO A 112 17.85 5.27 7.34
C PRO A 112 18.63 3.94 7.32
N GLU A 113 19.30 3.58 8.40
CA GLU A 113 20.06 2.33 8.56
C GLU A 113 19.19 1.13 8.95
N THR A 114 17.94 1.38 9.36
CA THR A 114 16.98 0.30 9.68
C THR A 114 16.75 -0.58 8.43
N PRO A 115 16.64 -1.91 8.57
CA PRO A 115 16.35 -2.79 7.44
C PRO A 115 15.15 -2.32 6.61
N LEU A 116 15.22 -2.49 5.28
CA LEU A 116 14.17 -2.03 4.37
C LEU A 116 12.78 -2.54 4.77
N VAL A 117 12.66 -3.81 5.13
CA VAL A 117 11.39 -4.44 5.53
C VAL A 117 10.76 -3.73 6.74
N ASP A 118 11.56 -3.34 7.72
CA ASP A 118 11.07 -2.65 8.92
C ASP A 118 10.65 -1.22 8.61
N ARG A 119 11.41 -0.52 7.75
CA ARG A 119 11.02 0.82 7.27
C ARG A 119 9.68 0.77 6.53
N MET A 120 9.51 -0.18 5.61
CA MET A 120 8.24 -0.38 4.89
C MET A 120 7.08 -0.68 5.84
N ALA A 121 7.31 -1.55 6.82
CA ALA A 121 6.28 -1.90 7.80
C ALA A 121 5.87 -0.71 8.66
N VAL A 122 6.85 0.09 9.12
CA VAL A 122 6.60 1.27 9.97
C VAL A 122 5.90 2.38 9.19
N GLU A 123 6.31 2.67 7.96
CA GLU A 123 5.64 3.67 7.12
C GLU A 123 4.18 3.27 6.84
N ALA A 124 3.93 2.00 6.54
CA ALA A 124 2.57 1.49 6.38
C ALA A 124 1.76 1.63 7.68
N ALA A 125 2.35 1.30 8.83
CA ALA A 125 1.69 1.42 10.13
C ALA A 125 1.40 2.89 10.49
N MET A 126 2.31 3.82 10.20
CA MET A 126 2.11 5.26 10.40
C MET A 126 0.96 5.79 9.54
N ALA A 127 0.90 5.42 8.28
CA ALA A 127 -0.19 5.79 7.39
C ALA A 127 -1.54 5.24 7.89
N MET A 128 -1.56 4.03 8.44
CA MET A 128 -2.76 3.43 9.02
C MET A 128 -3.25 4.17 10.27
N ILE A 129 -2.39 4.84 11.04
CA ILE A 129 -2.83 5.72 12.15
C ILE A 129 -3.78 6.79 11.61
N ASP A 130 -3.42 7.46 10.51
CA ASP A 130 -4.25 8.52 9.93
C ASP A 130 -5.57 7.96 9.41
N VAL A 131 -5.54 6.81 8.72
CA VAL A 131 -6.75 6.14 8.21
C VAL A 131 -7.74 5.83 9.34
N VAL A 132 -7.24 5.23 10.42
CA VAL A 132 -8.08 4.86 11.59
C VAL A 132 -8.62 6.10 12.29
N ARG A 133 -7.76 7.08 12.58
CA ARG A 133 -8.15 8.31 13.31
C ARG A 133 -9.16 9.17 12.56
N GLN A 134 -9.13 9.15 11.22
CA GLN A 134 -10.06 9.89 10.39
C GLN A 134 -11.34 9.09 10.04
N GLY A 135 -11.43 7.83 10.43
CA GLY A 135 -12.59 6.97 10.12
C GLY A 135 -12.66 6.54 8.66
N GLU A 136 -11.51 6.55 7.95
CA GLU A 136 -11.43 6.36 6.49
C GLU A 136 -11.09 4.90 6.08
N LEU A 137 -11.29 3.93 6.98
CA LEU A 137 -11.05 2.50 6.70
C LEU A 137 -11.82 1.99 5.48
N HIS A 138 -12.99 2.55 5.20
CA HIS A 138 -13.81 2.21 4.03
C HIS A 138 -13.12 2.47 2.68
N ARG A 139 -12.02 3.24 2.65
CA ARG A 139 -11.19 3.49 1.46
C ARG A 139 -10.22 2.36 1.15
N LEU A 140 -10.00 1.47 2.11
CA LEU A 140 -9.18 0.28 1.90
C LEU A 140 -10.09 -0.83 1.38
N GLN A 141 -9.98 -1.15 0.09
CA GLN A 141 -10.89 -2.06 -0.58
C GLN A 141 -10.14 -3.18 -1.30
N VAL A 142 -10.78 -4.32 -1.45
CA VAL A 142 -10.34 -5.39 -2.35
C VAL A 142 -11.03 -5.18 -3.70
N CYS A 143 -10.31 -5.40 -4.79
CA CYS A 143 -10.82 -5.23 -6.14
C CYS A 143 -12.04 -6.12 -6.39
N GLU A 144 -13.16 -5.52 -6.85
CA GLU A 144 -14.41 -6.25 -7.11
C GLU A 144 -14.41 -7.06 -8.42
N ALA A 145 -13.33 -7.01 -9.19
CA ALA A 145 -13.23 -7.85 -10.40
C ALA A 145 -13.05 -9.32 -9.99
N GLU A 146 -13.92 -10.19 -10.52
CA GLU A 146 -13.78 -11.64 -10.35
C GLU A 146 -12.35 -12.07 -10.65
N ASP A 147 -11.79 -12.97 -9.86
CA ASP A 147 -10.42 -13.51 -9.97
C ASP A 147 -9.29 -12.47 -9.79
N CYS A 148 -9.53 -11.27 -9.24
CA CYS A 148 -8.48 -10.31 -9.04
C CYS A 148 -7.80 -10.46 -7.67
N GLY A 149 -8.50 -10.20 -6.59
CA GLY A 149 -7.98 -10.26 -5.23
C GLY A 149 -6.95 -9.17 -4.88
N ASP A 150 -6.55 -8.29 -5.81
CA ASP A 150 -5.68 -7.16 -5.52
C ASP A 150 -6.36 -6.16 -4.58
N VAL A 151 -5.58 -5.52 -3.74
CA VAL A 151 -6.06 -4.45 -2.85
C VAL A 151 -5.94 -3.08 -3.51
N LEU A 152 -6.73 -2.13 -3.05
CA LEU A 152 -6.67 -0.74 -3.51
C LEU A 152 -6.93 0.25 -2.38
N VAL A 153 -6.45 1.47 -2.58
CA VAL A 153 -6.79 2.63 -1.76
C VAL A 153 -7.61 3.58 -2.61
N ASP A 154 -8.80 3.91 -2.14
CA ASP A 154 -9.68 4.85 -2.83
C ASP A 154 -9.45 6.27 -2.34
N LEU A 155 -8.64 7.03 -3.06
CA LEU A 155 -8.39 8.45 -2.83
C LEU A 155 -9.38 9.35 -3.58
N SER A 156 -10.40 8.79 -4.23
CA SER A 156 -11.40 9.58 -4.94
C SER A 156 -12.30 10.35 -3.96
N ARG A 157 -12.86 11.46 -4.43
CA ARG A 157 -13.71 12.34 -3.61
C ARG A 157 -14.91 11.61 -3.00
N ASN A 158 -15.52 10.73 -3.77
CA ASN A 158 -16.79 10.08 -3.40
C ASN A 158 -16.60 8.63 -2.93
N SER A 159 -15.38 8.18 -2.69
CA SER A 159 -15.06 6.79 -2.30
C SER A 159 -15.73 5.77 -3.23
N SER A 160 -15.62 5.99 -4.56
CA SER A 160 -16.37 5.23 -5.57
C SER A 160 -15.51 4.26 -6.40
N ARG A 161 -14.22 4.18 -6.11
CA ARG A 161 -13.31 3.30 -6.84
C ARG A 161 -13.52 1.85 -6.40
N ARG A 162 -13.89 0.99 -7.35
CA ARG A 162 -14.20 -0.43 -7.12
C ARG A 162 -13.13 -1.39 -7.62
N TYR A 163 -12.24 -0.93 -8.49
CA TYR A 163 -11.24 -1.76 -9.18
C TYR A 163 -9.84 -1.25 -8.94
N CYS A 164 -8.89 -2.18 -8.77
CA CYS A 164 -7.48 -1.86 -8.52
C CYS A 164 -6.82 -1.12 -9.70
N SER A 165 -7.29 -1.38 -10.92
CA SER A 165 -6.75 -0.81 -12.15
C SER A 165 -7.82 -0.58 -13.22
N THR A 166 -7.50 0.25 -14.22
CA THR A 166 -8.33 0.43 -15.44
C THR A 166 -8.48 -0.89 -16.21
N THR A 167 -7.47 -1.76 -16.19
CA THR A 167 -7.53 -3.08 -16.81
C THR A 167 -8.62 -3.94 -16.17
N CYS A 168 -8.72 -3.97 -14.84
CA CYS A 168 -9.78 -4.69 -14.14
C CYS A 168 -11.17 -4.10 -14.44
N ALA A 169 -11.31 -2.77 -14.41
CA ALA A 169 -12.54 -2.09 -14.75
C ALA A 169 -12.99 -2.43 -16.18
N ASN A 170 -12.09 -2.33 -17.15
CA ASN A 170 -12.38 -2.65 -18.55
C ASN A 170 -12.77 -4.12 -18.74
N ARG A 171 -12.08 -5.06 -18.09
CA ARG A 171 -12.39 -6.48 -18.13
C ARG A 171 -13.82 -6.77 -17.66
N VAL A 172 -14.22 -6.19 -16.53
CA VAL A 172 -15.59 -6.36 -15.99
C VAL A 172 -16.63 -5.75 -16.92
N ASN A 173 -16.38 -4.53 -17.42
CA ASN A 173 -17.29 -3.85 -18.36
C ASN A 173 -17.46 -4.65 -19.65
N MET A 174 -16.38 -5.20 -20.21
CA MET A 174 -16.44 -6.02 -21.42
C MET A 174 -17.16 -7.37 -21.19
N ALA A 175 -17.00 -7.98 -20.01
CA ALA A 175 -17.73 -9.18 -19.65
C ALA A 175 -19.24 -8.89 -19.52
N ALA A 176 -19.60 -7.77 -18.87
CA ALA A 176 -20.99 -7.35 -18.77
C ALA A 176 -21.61 -6.99 -20.13
N PHE A 177 -20.84 -6.35 -21.02
CA PHE A 177 -21.29 -6.07 -22.40
C PHE A 177 -21.58 -7.35 -23.17
N ARG A 178 -20.65 -8.33 -23.16
CA ARG A 178 -20.84 -9.62 -23.83
C ARG A 178 -22.05 -10.39 -23.30
N ARG A 179 -22.27 -10.43 -21.99
CA ARG A 179 -23.46 -11.06 -21.40
C ARG A 179 -24.76 -10.45 -21.93
N ARG A 180 -24.83 -9.13 -22.06
CA ARG A 180 -26.05 -8.44 -22.59
C ARG A 180 -26.28 -8.70 -24.07
N HIS A 181 -25.24 -8.90 -24.88
CA HIS A 181 -25.35 -9.11 -26.32
C HIS A 181 -25.44 -10.60 -26.72
N ASN A 182 -25.09 -11.53 -25.83
CA ASN A 182 -25.23 -12.98 -26.08
C ASN A 182 -26.58 -13.56 -25.55
N LEU A 183 -27.46 -12.71 -25.00
CA LEU A 183 -28.80 -13.06 -24.53
C LEU A 183 -29.89 -12.60 -25.54
N GLY A 184 -29.51 -12.22 -26.72
CA GLY A 184 -30.36 -11.92 -27.88
C GLY A 184 -30.00 -12.91 -29.07
#